data_9b3065eff914c34abf831a586190f1e9
#
_entry.id   9b3065eff914c34abf831a586190f1e9
#
_cell.length_a   1.000
_cell.length_b   1.000
_cell.length_c   1.000
_cell.angle_alpha   90.00
_cell.angle_beta   90.00
_cell.angle_gamma   90.00
#
_symmetry.space_group_name_H-M   'P 1'
#
loop_
_entity.id
_entity.type
_entity.pdbx_description
1 polymer ?
#
loop_
_entity_poly.entity_id
_entity_poly.type
_entity_poly.pdbx_seq_one_letter_code
_entity_poly.pdbx_strand_id
1 'polypeptide(L)'
;TSMAGISGAFLLLPFQMSVLNYTSPSVSGTNHVFNIFAIPSGVYRYIKEGRMAWPLTWVIIAGTLPGVFLGFHVRVLYLTDPKAFKFFVGCVLLYIGSRLLKELIRKGKIKPSAAKALEEKFKQQQSSRLTAGIPSHAVVKTKHISLKKIEYEFWGEIFSFNPIVMFVLSFVVGIIGGAYGIGGGAIIAPFCISMLHLPAYTIAGATLMGTFITSIAGALFYSIPLIVNNTSSMPDWPLGILFGIGGFAGMYIGARLQKFVPQRLIKIILGLIIIFLSIRYILQFFV
;
A
#
# COMPACT_ATOMS: atom_id res chain seq x y z
N THR A 1 9.07 3.43 1.35
CA THR A 1 7.71 2.86 1.18
C THR A 1 7.11 3.22 -0.17
N SER A 2 7.07 4.49 -0.56
CA SER A 2 6.48 4.96 -1.83
C SER A 2 7.06 4.28 -3.08
N MET A 3 8.34 3.95 -3.07
CA MET A 3 9.02 3.20 -4.14
C MET A 3 8.43 1.80 -4.40
N ALA A 4 7.75 1.21 -3.43
CA ALA A 4 7.13 -0.11 -3.54
C ALA A 4 5.59 -0.04 -3.71
N GLY A 5 5.02 1.16 -3.88
CA GLY A 5 3.56 1.36 -3.90
C GLY A 5 2.92 1.20 -2.52
N ILE A 6 3.70 1.29 -1.45
CA ILE A 6 3.27 1.14 -0.06
C ILE A 6 3.23 2.53 0.57
N SER A 7 2.14 2.86 1.27
CA SER A 7 2.03 4.11 2.03
C SER A 7 3.02 4.16 3.21
N GLY A 8 3.43 5.38 3.58
CA GLY A 8 4.25 5.62 4.77
C GLY A 8 3.55 5.29 6.09
N ALA A 9 2.21 5.31 6.12
CA ALA A 9 1.39 4.96 7.29
C ALA A 9 1.72 3.58 7.88
N PHE A 10 2.23 2.70 7.04
CA PHE A 10 2.66 1.36 7.40
C PHE A 10 3.80 1.35 8.47
N LEU A 11 4.74 2.28 8.38
CA LEU A 11 5.80 2.46 9.39
C LEU A 11 5.42 3.48 10.45
N LEU A 12 4.52 4.40 10.12
CA LEU A 12 4.09 5.46 11.01
C LEU A 12 3.32 4.89 12.21
N LEU A 13 2.42 3.91 12.00
CA LEU A 13 1.66 3.32 13.09
C LEU A 13 2.56 2.68 14.16
N PRO A 14 3.53 1.80 13.83
CA PRO A 14 4.49 1.30 14.82
C PRO A 14 5.25 2.40 15.56
N PHE A 15 5.62 3.48 14.88
CA PHE A 15 6.24 4.64 15.51
C PHE A 15 5.30 5.31 16.52
N GLN A 16 4.07 5.59 16.14
CA GLN A 16 3.05 6.18 17.02
C GLN A 16 2.81 5.31 18.26
N MET A 17 2.70 3.99 18.07
CA MET A 17 2.44 3.06 19.17
C MET A 17 3.64 2.85 20.09
N SER A 18 4.87 2.83 19.55
CA SER A 18 6.09 2.48 20.31
C SER A 18 6.78 3.70 20.91
N VAL A 19 6.72 4.86 20.24
CA VAL A 19 7.42 6.08 20.66
C VAL A 19 6.46 7.06 21.33
N LEU A 20 5.27 7.25 20.75
CA LEU A 20 4.28 8.20 21.28
C LEU A 20 3.29 7.54 22.25
N ASN A 21 3.38 6.21 22.46
CA ASN A 21 2.41 5.42 23.25
C ASN A 21 0.95 5.62 22.82
N TYR A 22 0.73 5.97 21.56
CA TYR A 22 -0.57 6.27 21.00
C TYR A 22 -1.23 4.99 20.48
N THR A 23 -2.09 4.37 21.29
CA THR A 23 -2.69 3.05 21.01
C THR A 23 -4.21 3.04 20.90
N SER A 24 -4.90 4.16 21.21
CA SER A 24 -6.35 4.29 21.08
C SER A 24 -6.81 4.07 19.62
N PRO A 25 -8.10 3.77 19.37
CA PRO A 25 -8.62 3.65 18.01
C PRO A 25 -8.38 4.88 17.12
N SER A 26 -8.24 6.05 17.73
CA SER A 26 -7.89 7.31 17.08
C SER A 26 -6.59 7.24 16.26
N VAL A 27 -5.62 6.40 16.64
CA VAL A 27 -4.37 6.22 15.88
C VAL A 27 -4.61 5.74 14.44
N SER A 28 -5.59 4.84 14.25
CA SER A 28 -5.96 4.36 12.91
C SER A 28 -6.60 5.46 12.08
N GLY A 29 -7.49 6.25 12.68
CA GLY A 29 -8.07 7.43 12.03
C GLY A 29 -7.01 8.48 11.65
N THR A 30 -6.07 8.77 12.56
CA THR A 30 -4.94 9.69 12.34
C THR A 30 -4.05 9.24 11.18
N ASN A 31 -3.84 7.94 11.01
CA ASN A 31 -3.11 7.39 9.87
C ASN A 31 -3.86 7.59 8.54
N HIS A 32 -5.19 7.52 8.54
CA HIS A 32 -5.96 7.87 7.37
C HIS A 32 -5.80 9.35 7.01
N VAL A 33 -5.81 10.25 8.00
CA VAL A 33 -5.54 11.69 7.79
C VAL A 33 -4.13 11.88 7.21
N PHE A 34 -3.12 11.23 7.79
CA PHE A 34 -1.76 11.24 7.22
C PHE A 34 -1.75 10.87 5.73
N ASN A 35 -2.44 9.80 5.34
CA ASN A 35 -2.49 9.35 3.95
C ASN A 35 -3.12 10.38 3.01
N ILE A 36 -4.16 11.10 3.46
CA ILE A 36 -4.84 12.14 2.68
C ILE A 36 -3.85 13.23 2.27
N PHE A 37 -2.96 13.62 3.16
CA PHE A 37 -1.97 14.67 2.89
C PHE A 37 -0.69 14.15 2.23
N ALA A 38 -0.25 12.94 2.56
CA ALA A 38 1.01 12.38 2.06
C ALA A 38 0.92 11.84 0.63
N ILE A 39 -0.18 11.13 0.28
CA ILE A 39 -0.27 10.35 -0.96
C ILE A 39 -0.43 11.18 -2.24
N PRO A 40 -1.10 12.35 -2.26
CA PRO A 40 -1.37 13.08 -3.50
C PRO A 40 -0.13 13.35 -4.34
N SER A 41 1.03 13.61 -3.72
CA SER A 41 2.29 13.86 -4.42
C SER A 41 2.76 12.65 -5.23
N GLY A 42 2.60 11.45 -4.68
CA GLY A 42 2.93 10.21 -5.37
C GLY A 42 1.95 9.89 -6.50
N VAL A 43 0.64 10.01 -6.23
CA VAL A 43 -0.43 9.77 -7.23
C VAL A 43 -0.29 10.70 -8.41
N TYR A 44 -0.10 12.01 -8.17
CA TYR A 44 0.12 13.00 -9.21
C TYR A 44 1.25 12.58 -10.16
N ARG A 45 2.35 12.07 -9.61
CA ARG A 45 3.48 11.63 -10.40
C ARG A 45 3.15 10.42 -11.29
N TYR A 46 2.45 9.42 -10.76
CA TYR A 46 2.04 8.25 -11.54
C TYR A 46 1.05 8.60 -12.66
N ILE A 47 0.14 9.54 -12.41
CA ILE A 47 -0.78 10.07 -13.43
C ILE A 47 0.01 10.80 -14.51
N LYS A 48 0.87 11.74 -14.11
CA LYS A 48 1.70 12.55 -15.06
C LYS A 48 2.62 11.70 -15.93
N GLU A 49 3.12 10.59 -15.39
CA GLU A 49 3.99 9.67 -16.12
C GLU A 49 3.19 8.61 -16.92
N GLY A 50 1.85 8.67 -16.95
CA GLY A 50 0.99 7.74 -17.69
C GLY A 50 1.06 6.29 -17.23
N ARG A 51 1.52 6.05 -15.98
CA ARG A 51 1.71 4.71 -15.41
C ARG A 51 0.52 4.23 -14.58
N MET A 52 -0.57 4.96 -14.57
CA MET A 52 -1.78 4.62 -13.82
C MET A 52 -2.58 3.53 -14.56
N ALA A 53 -2.71 2.35 -13.98
CA ALA A 53 -3.59 1.29 -14.49
C ALA A 53 -5.03 1.53 -14.00
N TRP A 54 -5.77 2.40 -14.69
CA TRP A 54 -7.11 2.83 -14.26
C TRP A 54 -8.09 1.70 -14.00
N PRO A 55 -8.23 0.65 -14.85
CA PRO A 55 -9.14 -0.45 -14.56
C PRO A 55 -8.78 -1.18 -13.26
N LEU A 56 -7.49 -1.38 -12.98
CA LEU A 56 -7.03 -1.97 -11.73
C LEU A 56 -7.35 -1.05 -10.55
N THR A 57 -7.15 0.28 -10.72
CA THR A 57 -7.46 1.29 -9.70
C THR A 57 -8.92 1.23 -9.26
N TRP A 58 -9.85 1.19 -10.22
CA TRP A 58 -11.28 1.15 -9.91
C TRP A 58 -11.70 -0.14 -9.21
N VAL A 59 -11.18 -1.28 -9.61
CA VAL A 59 -11.46 -2.56 -8.95
C VAL A 59 -10.92 -2.56 -7.51
N ILE A 60 -9.73 -2.00 -7.29
CA ILE A 60 -9.16 -1.84 -5.94
C ILE A 60 -10.05 -0.94 -5.09
N ILE A 61 -10.46 0.22 -5.57
CA ILE A 61 -11.31 1.16 -4.84
C ILE A 61 -12.64 0.50 -4.49
N ALA A 62 -13.31 -0.12 -5.46
CA ALA A 62 -14.61 -0.76 -5.29
C ALA A 62 -14.57 -1.87 -4.22
N GLY A 63 -13.49 -2.66 -4.17
CA GLY A 63 -13.33 -3.71 -3.16
C GLY A 63 -12.90 -3.15 -1.80
N THR A 64 -11.96 -2.20 -1.76
CA THR A 64 -11.43 -1.71 -0.50
C THR A 64 -12.37 -0.76 0.26
N LEU A 65 -13.23 -0.01 -0.40
CA LEU A 65 -14.17 0.89 0.29
C LEU A 65 -15.09 0.18 1.28
N PRO A 66 -15.88 -0.85 0.87
CA PRO A 66 -16.70 -1.60 1.82
C PRO A 66 -15.85 -2.35 2.85
N GLY A 67 -14.64 -2.80 2.46
CA GLY A 67 -13.70 -3.41 3.38
C GLY A 67 -13.25 -2.46 4.48
N VAL A 68 -12.88 -1.23 4.14
CA VAL A 68 -12.46 -0.20 5.12
C VAL A 68 -13.58 0.14 6.10
N PHE A 69 -14.83 0.20 5.63
CA PHE A 69 -16.00 0.38 6.49
C PHE A 69 -16.11 -0.72 7.54
N LEU A 70 -16.01 -1.99 7.13
CA LEU A 70 -16.02 -3.12 8.07
C LEU A 70 -14.79 -3.10 8.99
N GLY A 71 -13.62 -2.79 8.44
CA GLY A 71 -12.38 -2.69 9.21
C GLY A 71 -12.44 -1.62 10.31
N PHE A 72 -13.05 -0.48 10.03
CA PHE A 72 -13.36 0.54 11.02
C PHE A 72 -14.20 -0.04 12.18
N HIS A 73 -15.30 -0.75 11.90
CA HIS A 73 -16.12 -1.37 12.92
C HIS A 73 -15.34 -2.42 13.74
N VAL A 74 -14.56 -3.25 13.07
CA VAL A 74 -13.67 -4.21 13.75
C VAL A 74 -12.71 -3.49 14.70
N ARG A 75 -12.13 -2.36 14.28
CA ARG A 75 -11.20 -1.59 15.12
C ARG A 75 -11.89 -1.00 16.35
N VAL A 76 -13.05 -0.41 16.16
CA VAL A 76 -13.75 0.34 17.22
C VAL A 76 -14.49 -0.57 18.18
N LEU A 77 -15.02 -1.72 17.73
CA LEU A 77 -15.82 -2.62 18.55
C LEU A 77 -15.00 -3.75 19.19
N TYR A 78 -14.02 -4.31 18.46
CA TYR A 78 -13.31 -5.52 18.89
C TYR A 78 -11.83 -5.31 19.20
N LEU A 79 -11.20 -4.31 18.61
CA LEU A 79 -9.76 -4.05 18.78
C LEU A 79 -9.51 -2.75 19.57
N THR A 80 -10.36 -2.43 20.53
CA THR A 80 -10.20 -1.26 21.43
C THR A 80 -9.08 -1.47 22.42
N ASP A 81 -8.89 -2.71 22.90
CA ASP A 81 -7.81 -3.05 23.81
C ASP A 81 -6.44 -2.89 23.15
N PRO A 82 -5.51 -2.12 23.77
CA PRO A 82 -4.17 -1.90 23.24
C PRO A 82 -3.35 -3.19 23.02
N LYS A 83 -3.48 -4.20 23.87
CA LYS A 83 -2.76 -5.48 23.75
C LYS A 83 -3.27 -6.25 22.52
N ALA A 84 -4.59 -6.40 22.39
CA ALA A 84 -5.22 -7.06 21.24
C ALA A 84 -4.89 -6.36 19.92
N PHE A 85 -4.91 -5.03 19.91
CA PHE A 85 -4.55 -4.26 18.71
C PHE A 85 -3.07 -4.41 18.34
N LYS A 86 -2.14 -4.35 19.30
CA LYS A 86 -0.72 -4.60 19.06
C LYS A 86 -0.48 -6.00 18.48
N PHE A 87 -1.17 -7.01 18.99
CA PHE A 87 -1.09 -8.38 18.47
C PHE A 87 -1.57 -8.45 17.01
N PHE A 88 -2.74 -7.87 16.72
CA PHE A 88 -3.25 -7.77 15.36
C PHE A 88 -2.26 -7.08 14.40
N VAL A 89 -1.72 -5.92 14.81
CA VAL A 89 -0.70 -5.19 14.05
C VAL A 89 0.54 -6.06 13.85
N GLY A 90 0.99 -6.75 14.89
CA GLY A 90 2.11 -7.69 14.84
C GLY A 90 1.90 -8.79 13.78
N CYS A 91 0.74 -9.43 13.75
CA CYS A 91 0.40 -10.46 12.76
C CYS A 91 0.40 -9.91 11.32
N VAL A 92 -0.19 -8.73 11.11
CA VAL A 92 -0.19 -8.07 9.79
C VAL A 92 1.24 -7.74 9.34
N LEU A 93 2.05 -7.17 10.24
CA LEU A 93 3.44 -6.86 9.97
C LEU A 93 4.26 -8.12 9.66
N LEU A 94 4.07 -9.20 10.42
CA LEU A 94 4.75 -10.48 10.19
C LEU A 94 4.44 -11.03 8.80
N TYR A 95 3.17 -11.00 8.44
CA TYR A 95 2.74 -11.44 7.12
C TYR A 95 3.41 -10.63 6.00
N ILE A 96 3.40 -9.30 6.10
CA ILE A 96 3.97 -8.41 5.08
C ILE A 96 5.50 -8.53 5.04
N GLY A 97 6.16 -8.53 6.21
CA GLY A 97 7.60 -8.69 6.32
C GLY A 97 8.09 -10.03 5.75
N SER A 98 7.41 -11.13 6.12
CA SER A 98 7.71 -12.47 5.59
C SER A 98 7.54 -12.54 4.08
N ARG A 99 6.53 -11.86 3.53
CA ARG A 99 6.27 -11.80 2.11
C ARG A 99 7.36 -11.03 1.35
N LEU A 100 7.80 -9.89 1.90
CA LEU A 100 8.90 -9.09 1.35
C LEU A 100 10.21 -9.92 1.31
N LEU A 101 10.53 -10.64 2.38
CA LEU A 101 11.74 -11.47 2.42
C LEU A 101 11.63 -12.69 1.50
N LYS A 102 10.48 -13.39 1.47
CA LYS A 102 10.25 -14.50 0.54
C LYS A 102 10.42 -14.09 -0.92
N GLU A 103 9.99 -12.89 -1.29
CA GLU A 103 10.18 -12.36 -2.65
C GLU A 103 11.66 -12.18 -3.00
N LEU A 104 12.50 -11.82 -2.01
CA LEU A 104 13.95 -11.68 -2.18
C LEU A 104 14.68 -13.02 -2.34
N ILE A 105 14.23 -14.05 -1.59
CA ILE A 105 14.83 -15.39 -1.60
C ILE A 105 14.39 -16.17 -2.86
N ARG A 106 13.19 -15.93 -3.35
CA ARG A 106 12.60 -16.60 -4.51
C ARG A 106 13.21 -16.15 -5.86
N LYS A 107 14.52 -16.04 -5.94
CA LYS A 107 15.24 -15.92 -7.21
C LYS A 107 15.03 -17.20 -8.03
N GLY A 108 14.25 -17.14 -9.11
CA GLY A 108 14.31 -18.15 -10.14
C GLY A 108 13.05 -18.91 -10.52
N LYS A 109 11.89 -18.70 -9.91
CA LYS A 109 10.65 -19.32 -10.40
C LYS A 109 10.01 -18.48 -11.50
N ILE A 110 9.73 -19.16 -12.60
CA ILE A 110 9.20 -18.72 -13.89
C ILE A 110 8.29 -17.50 -13.76
N LYS A 111 8.84 -16.30 -14.03
CA LYS A 111 8.02 -15.12 -14.29
C LYS A 111 7.35 -15.32 -15.64
N PRO A 112 6.10 -14.91 -15.84
CA PRO A 112 5.49 -14.85 -17.15
C PRO A 112 6.39 -14.10 -18.14
N SER A 113 6.38 -14.51 -19.40
CA SER A 113 7.22 -13.95 -20.46
C SER A 113 7.20 -12.43 -20.50
N ALA A 114 6.00 -11.82 -20.40
CA ALA A 114 5.81 -10.36 -20.37
C ALA A 114 6.54 -9.65 -19.21
N ALA A 115 6.53 -10.23 -18.00
CA ALA A 115 7.21 -9.64 -16.85
C ALA A 115 8.74 -9.74 -16.96
N LYS A 116 9.26 -10.81 -17.58
CA LYS A 116 10.69 -10.95 -17.90
C LYS A 116 11.12 -9.97 -18.98
N ALA A 117 10.36 -9.88 -20.08
CA ALA A 117 10.63 -8.96 -21.17
C ALA A 117 10.70 -7.50 -20.68
N LEU A 118 9.76 -7.11 -19.80
CA LEU A 118 9.78 -5.79 -19.20
C LEU A 118 11.01 -5.53 -18.33
N GLU A 119 11.43 -6.53 -17.54
CA GLU A 119 12.62 -6.43 -16.68
C GLU A 119 13.91 -6.36 -17.49
N GLU A 120 13.99 -7.08 -18.62
CA GLU A 120 15.10 -7.02 -19.58
C GLU A 120 15.16 -5.67 -20.30
N LYS A 121 14.04 -5.17 -20.81
CA LYS A 121 13.94 -3.82 -21.37
C LYS A 121 14.41 -2.75 -20.38
N PHE A 122 14.04 -2.88 -19.11
CA PHE A 122 14.46 -1.95 -18.08
C PHE A 122 15.97 -2.02 -17.81
N LYS A 123 16.55 -3.22 -17.74
CA LYS A 123 18.01 -3.42 -17.60
C LYS A 123 18.80 -2.87 -18.77
N GLN A 124 18.36 -3.17 -20.00
CA GLN A 124 19.01 -2.66 -21.23
C GLN A 124 19.03 -1.12 -21.27
N GLN A 125 17.93 -0.50 -20.85
CA GLN A 125 17.84 0.95 -20.84
C GLN A 125 18.66 1.59 -19.71
N GLN A 126 18.81 0.90 -18.58
CA GLN A 126 19.66 1.34 -17.47
C GLN A 126 21.15 1.22 -17.81
N SER A 127 21.55 0.25 -18.63
CA SER A 127 22.95 0.07 -19.07
C SER A 127 23.38 1.06 -20.16
N SER A 128 22.44 1.58 -20.93
CA SER A 128 22.73 2.48 -22.06
C SER A 128 22.80 3.96 -21.71
N ARG A 129 22.25 4.41 -20.54
CA ARG A 129 22.36 5.80 -20.07
C ARG A 129 22.22 5.87 -18.55
N LEU A 130 23.15 6.51 -17.87
CA LEU A 130 23.20 6.78 -16.42
C LEU A 130 21.98 7.54 -15.85
N THR A 131 21.08 8.05 -16.71
CA THR A 131 19.91 8.87 -16.36
C THR A 131 18.59 8.38 -16.92
N ALA A 132 18.53 7.26 -17.63
CA ALA A 132 17.32 6.81 -18.32
C ALA A 132 16.39 6.07 -17.34
N GLY A 133 15.34 6.76 -16.91
CA GLY A 133 14.15 6.15 -16.30
C GLY A 133 13.23 5.55 -17.37
N ILE A 134 12.05 5.05 -16.95
CA ILE A 134 11.00 4.57 -17.87
C ILE A 134 10.74 5.65 -18.95
N PRO A 135 10.75 5.28 -20.24
CA PRO A 135 10.57 6.25 -21.31
C PRO A 135 9.18 6.88 -21.27
N SER A 136 9.05 8.11 -21.73
CA SER A 136 7.78 8.86 -21.74
C SER A 136 6.68 8.22 -22.57
N HIS A 137 7.03 7.37 -23.54
CA HIS A 137 6.06 6.63 -24.37
C HIS A 137 5.54 5.34 -23.72
N ALA A 138 6.13 4.90 -22.59
CA ALA A 138 5.66 3.72 -21.84
C ALA A 138 4.45 4.09 -21.00
N VAL A 139 3.31 4.27 -21.64
CA VAL A 139 2.03 4.61 -21.03
C VAL A 139 1.15 3.37 -20.93
N VAL A 140 0.38 3.25 -19.85
CA VAL A 140 -0.63 2.19 -19.69
C VAL A 140 -1.80 2.46 -20.63
N LYS A 141 -2.13 1.48 -21.48
CA LYS A 141 -3.30 1.49 -22.36
C LYS A 141 -4.20 0.31 -22.05
N THR A 142 -5.46 0.58 -21.76
CA THR A 142 -6.47 -0.47 -21.56
C THR A 142 -6.85 -1.09 -22.90
N LYS A 143 -6.80 -2.41 -23.02
CA LYS A 143 -7.12 -3.14 -24.27
C LYS A 143 -8.50 -3.80 -24.21
N HIS A 144 -8.79 -4.48 -23.11
CA HIS A 144 -10.05 -5.22 -22.98
C HIS A 144 -10.55 -5.14 -21.54
N ILE A 145 -11.87 -4.96 -21.37
CA ILE A 145 -12.54 -4.94 -20.08
C ILE A 145 -13.68 -5.92 -20.11
N SER A 146 -13.62 -6.96 -19.27
CA SER A 146 -14.69 -7.93 -19.06
C SER A 146 -14.75 -8.30 -17.57
N LEU A 147 -15.89 -8.81 -17.11
CA LEU A 147 -16.05 -9.34 -15.74
C LEU A 147 -15.16 -10.55 -15.44
N LYS A 148 -14.69 -11.27 -16.46
CA LYS A 148 -13.77 -12.42 -16.26
C LYS A 148 -12.31 -12.06 -16.41
N LYS A 149 -12.00 -11.07 -17.26
CA LYS A 149 -10.61 -10.72 -17.59
C LYS A 149 -10.51 -9.25 -17.99
N ILE A 150 -9.57 -8.53 -17.37
CA ILE A 150 -9.18 -7.18 -17.78
C ILE A 150 -7.75 -7.25 -18.30
N GLU A 151 -7.54 -6.63 -19.46
CA GLU A 151 -6.22 -6.56 -20.13
C GLU A 151 -5.78 -5.12 -20.33
N TYR A 152 -4.53 -4.88 -20.03
CA TYR A 152 -3.88 -3.61 -20.33
C TYR A 152 -2.47 -3.84 -20.89
N GLU A 153 -2.06 -2.94 -21.76
CA GLU A 153 -0.72 -2.90 -22.31
C GLU A 153 0.13 -1.89 -21.56
N PHE A 154 1.35 -2.27 -21.27
CA PHE A 154 2.38 -1.37 -20.75
C PHE A 154 3.73 -1.66 -21.39
N TRP A 155 4.31 -0.67 -22.06
CA TRP A 155 5.59 -0.75 -22.75
C TRP A 155 5.67 -1.90 -23.79
N GLY A 156 4.57 -2.11 -24.52
CA GLY A 156 4.46 -3.15 -25.55
C GLY A 156 4.20 -4.55 -25.01
N GLU A 157 4.05 -4.75 -23.68
CA GLU A 157 3.72 -6.02 -23.07
C GLU A 157 2.28 -6.00 -22.55
N ILE A 158 1.56 -7.12 -22.74
CA ILE A 158 0.16 -7.27 -22.31
C ILE A 158 0.10 -7.95 -20.96
N PHE A 159 -0.60 -7.33 -20.04
CA PHE A 159 -0.86 -7.82 -18.69
C PHE A 159 -2.35 -8.03 -18.51
N SER A 160 -2.73 -9.07 -17.78
CA SER A 160 -4.13 -9.36 -17.50
C SER A 160 -4.36 -9.81 -16.06
N PHE A 161 -5.56 -9.54 -15.56
CA PHE A 161 -6.00 -10.01 -14.25
C PHE A 161 -7.49 -10.29 -14.23
N ASN A 162 -7.92 -11.12 -13.28
CA ASN A 162 -9.34 -11.40 -13.05
C ASN A 162 -9.89 -10.34 -12.08
N PRO A 163 -10.89 -9.52 -12.50
CA PRO A 163 -11.43 -8.45 -11.66
C PRO A 163 -12.19 -8.96 -10.43
N ILE A 164 -12.83 -10.13 -10.49
CA ILE A 164 -13.55 -10.71 -9.35
C ILE A 164 -12.56 -11.13 -8.26
N VAL A 165 -11.50 -11.84 -8.64
CA VAL A 165 -10.44 -12.23 -7.71
C VAL A 165 -9.78 -10.99 -7.09
N MET A 166 -9.55 -9.96 -7.90
CA MET A 166 -8.97 -8.69 -7.45
C MET A 166 -9.90 -7.94 -6.50
N PHE A 167 -11.20 -7.92 -6.77
CA PHE A 167 -12.21 -7.33 -5.90
C PHE A 167 -12.25 -8.01 -4.53
N VAL A 168 -12.34 -9.36 -4.50
CA VAL A 168 -12.37 -10.13 -3.25
C VAL A 168 -11.08 -9.91 -2.44
N LEU A 169 -9.93 -9.94 -3.10
CA LEU A 169 -8.65 -9.62 -2.46
C LEU A 169 -8.67 -8.20 -1.87
N SER A 170 -9.15 -7.22 -2.65
CA SER A 170 -9.23 -5.82 -2.22
C SER A 170 -10.19 -5.64 -1.05
N PHE A 171 -11.31 -6.37 -1.03
CA PHE A 171 -12.26 -6.36 0.06
C PHE A 171 -11.63 -6.86 1.37
N VAL A 172 -11.01 -8.03 1.35
CA VAL A 172 -10.33 -8.60 2.54
C VAL A 172 -9.20 -7.70 3.03
N VAL A 173 -8.39 -7.20 2.11
CA VAL A 173 -7.30 -6.27 2.45
C VAL A 173 -7.84 -4.92 2.92
N GLY A 174 -9.00 -4.50 2.42
CA GLY A 174 -9.71 -3.31 2.88
C GLY A 174 -10.10 -3.40 4.35
N ILE A 175 -10.59 -4.56 4.82
CA ILE A 175 -10.90 -4.81 6.24
C ILE A 175 -9.65 -4.62 7.10
N ILE A 176 -8.55 -5.27 6.72
CA ILE A 176 -7.28 -5.15 7.44
C ILE A 176 -6.78 -3.70 7.43
N GLY A 177 -6.81 -3.06 6.26
CA GLY A 177 -6.34 -1.69 6.07
C GLY A 177 -7.17 -0.64 6.80
N GLY A 178 -8.48 -0.87 6.91
CA GLY A 178 -9.39 -0.01 7.67
C GLY A 178 -9.17 -0.10 9.18
N ALA A 179 -9.00 -1.31 9.70
CA ALA A 179 -8.68 -1.53 11.11
C ALA A 179 -7.29 -0.99 11.48
N TYR A 180 -6.31 -1.20 10.62
CA TYR A 180 -4.93 -0.74 10.81
C TYR A 180 -4.79 0.78 10.61
N GLY A 181 -5.59 1.39 9.73
CA GLY A 181 -5.44 2.80 9.35
C GLY A 181 -4.46 3.05 8.19
N ILE A 182 -4.05 2.03 7.44
CA ILE A 182 -3.10 2.19 6.32
C ILE A 182 -3.78 2.36 4.96
N GLY A 183 -5.09 2.17 4.89
CA GLY A 183 -5.83 2.03 3.63
C GLY A 183 -5.51 0.71 2.91
N GLY A 184 -6.46 0.21 2.13
CA GLY A 184 -6.34 -1.13 1.53
C GLY A 184 -5.20 -1.31 0.54
N GLY A 185 -4.84 -0.28 -0.22
CA GLY A 185 -3.90 -0.41 -1.32
C GLY A 185 -2.48 -0.84 -0.94
N ALA A 186 -2.02 -0.44 0.25
CA ALA A 186 -0.64 -0.73 0.69
C ALA A 186 -0.32 -2.24 0.79
N ILE A 187 -1.31 -3.05 1.16
CA ILE A 187 -1.16 -4.50 1.28
C ILE A 187 -1.37 -5.20 -0.07
N ILE A 188 -2.16 -4.61 -0.96
CA ILE A 188 -2.50 -5.20 -2.27
C ILE A 188 -1.27 -5.31 -3.18
N ALA A 189 -0.39 -4.31 -3.17
CA ALA A 189 0.76 -4.27 -4.07
C ALA A 189 1.62 -5.55 -4.04
N PRO A 190 2.04 -6.10 -2.88
CA PRO A 190 2.77 -7.36 -2.81
C PRO A 190 2.01 -8.55 -3.41
N PHE A 191 0.68 -8.60 -3.27
CA PHE A 191 -0.13 -9.67 -3.87
C PHE A 191 -0.16 -9.58 -5.39
N CYS A 192 -0.40 -8.40 -5.93
CA CYS A 192 -0.43 -8.18 -7.37
C CYS A 192 0.90 -8.58 -8.02
N ILE A 193 2.02 -8.26 -7.38
CA ILE A 193 3.35 -8.59 -7.88
C ILE A 193 3.61 -10.09 -7.81
N SER A 194 3.28 -10.74 -6.68
CA SER A 194 3.70 -12.11 -6.41
C SER A 194 2.73 -13.18 -6.92
N MET A 195 1.43 -12.91 -6.96
CA MET A 195 0.41 -13.85 -7.39
C MET A 195 -0.07 -13.58 -8.81
N LEU A 196 -0.31 -12.31 -9.13
CA LEU A 196 -0.82 -11.92 -10.45
C LEU A 196 0.30 -11.57 -11.42
N HIS A 197 1.55 -11.53 -10.96
CA HIS A 197 2.75 -11.23 -11.76
C HIS A 197 2.64 -9.91 -12.53
N LEU A 198 1.88 -8.96 -12.00
CA LEU A 198 1.73 -7.65 -12.59
C LEU A 198 2.97 -6.79 -12.31
N PRO A 199 3.35 -5.86 -13.20
CA PRO A 199 4.56 -5.05 -13.02
C PRO A 199 4.38 -4.01 -11.90
N ALA A 200 5.35 -3.92 -11.01
CA ALA A 200 5.32 -2.99 -9.88
C ALA A 200 5.13 -1.52 -10.31
N TYR A 201 5.59 -1.17 -11.50
CA TYR A 201 5.52 0.19 -12.05
C TYR A 201 4.10 0.68 -12.35
N THR A 202 3.18 -0.22 -12.70
CA THR A 202 1.77 0.08 -12.99
C THR A 202 0.88 -0.11 -11.77
N ILE A 203 1.26 -1.05 -10.89
CA ILE A 203 0.52 -1.35 -9.66
C ILE A 203 0.66 -0.23 -8.64
N ALA A 204 1.86 0.34 -8.50
CA ALA A 204 2.15 1.30 -7.45
C ALA A 204 1.23 2.53 -7.53
N GLY A 205 0.95 3.04 -8.74
CA GLY A 205 -0.01 4.12 -8.93
C GLY A 205 -1.42 3.73 -8.53
N ALA A 206 -1.89 2.57 -9.00
CA ALA A 206 -3.24 2.06 -8.72
C ALA A 206 -3.48 1.82 -7.22
N THR A 207 -2.51 1.22 -6.53
CA THR A 207 -2.62 0.95 -5.08
C THR A 207 -2.53 2.22 -4.24
N LEU A 208 -1.69 3.18 -4.61
CA LEU A 208 -1.64 4.48 -3.93
C LEU A 208 -2.93 5.27 -4.11
N MET A 209 -3.50 5.29 -5.31
CA MET A 209 -4.79 5.95 -5.55
C MET A 209 -5.91 5.27 -4.77
N GLY A 210 -5.94 3.92 -4.75
CA GLY A 210 -6.86 3.15 -3.91
C GLY A 210 -6.69 3.50 -2.43
N THR A 211 -5.46 3.57 -1.92
CA THR A 211 -5.17 3.98 -0.55
C THR A 211 -5.64 5.40 -0.27
N PHE A 212 -5.44 6.33 -1.19
CA PHE A 212 -5.87 7.73 -1.04
C PHE A 212 -7.38 7.84 -0.88
N ILE A 213 -8.15 7.25 -1.81
CA ILE A 213 -9.62 7.30 -1.76
C ILE A 213 -10.16 6.60 -0.51
N THR A 214 -9.63 5.41 -0.18
CA THR A 214 -10.06 4.68 1.02
C THR A 214 -9.64 5.35 2.31
N SER A 215 -8.57 6.14 2.30
CA SER A 215 -8.18 6.94 3.46
C SER A 215 -9.09 8.13 3.68
N ILE A 216 -9.61 8.76 2.63
CA ILE A 216 -10.65 9.78 2.76
C ILE A 216 -11.90 9.18 3.42
N ALA A 217 -12.40 8.05 2.91
CA ALA A 217 -13.54 7.35 3.50
C ALA A 217 -13.26 6.91 4.95
N GLY A 218 -12.08 6.34 5.21
CA GLY A 218 -11.68 5.92 6.56
C GLY A 218 -11.62 7.09 7.54
N ALA A 219 -11.00 8.21 7.17
CA ALA A 219 -10.97 9.42 8.01
C ALA A 219 -12.37 9.94 8.31
N LEU A 220 -13.29 9.91 7.34
CA LEU A 220 -14.69 10.29 7.54
C LEU A 220 -15.38 9.33 8.53
N PHE A 221 -15.23 8.00 8.36
CA PHE A 221 -15.84 7.02 9.26
C PHE A 221 -15.36 7.20 10.70
N TYR A 222 -14.07 7.45 10.92
CA TYR A 222 -13.52 7.72 12.25
C TYR A 222 -13.93 9.10 12.80
N SER A 223 -14.36 10.05 11.96
CA SER A 223 -14.72 11.42 12.36
C SER A 223 -16.21 11.60 12.65
N ILE A 224 -17.09 10.65 12.27
CA ILE A 224 -18.53 10.77 12.45
C ILE A 224 -18.94 10.32 13.87
N PRO A 225 -19.37 11.23 14.77
CA PRO A 225 -19.71 10.88 16.16
C PRO A 225 -20.88 9.89 16.29
N LEU A 226 -21.82 9.90 15.33
CA LEU A 226 -22.99 9.01 15.29
C LEU A 226 -22.62 7.52 15.15
N ILE A 227 -21.47 7.23 14.55
CA ILE A 227 -20.97 5.86 14.37
C ILE A 227 -20.09 5.47 15.55
N VAL A 228 -19.49 6.45 16.22
CA VAL A 228 -18.52 6.28 17.29
C VAL A 228 -19.10 6.93 18.55
N ASN A 229 -19.79 6.15 19.39
CA ASN A 229 -20.26 6.62 20.70
C ASN A 229 -19.11 6.97 21.67
N ASN A 230 -17.87 6.97 21.18
CA ASN A 230 -16.68 7.19 21.99
C ASN A 230 -15.76 8.22 21.31
N THR A 231 -15.58 9.38 21.91
CA THR A 231 -14.70 10.48 21.46
C THR A 231 -13.24 10.04 21.29
N SER A 232 -12.81 8.95 21.98
CA SER A 232 -11.46 8.41 21.87
C SER A 232 -11.11 7.80 20.52
N SER A 233 -12.08 7.66 19.62
CA SER A 233 -11.87 7.10 18.27
C SER A 233 -11.69 8.16 17.19
N MET A 234 -11.94 9.43 17.49
CA MET A 234 -11.76 10.54 16.53
C MET A 234 -10.28 10.70 16.13
N PRO A 235 -9.99 10.95 14.84
CA PRO A 235 -8.63 11.22 14.38
C PRO A 235 -8.04 12.46 15.06
N ASP A 236 -6.76 12.40 15.38
CA ASP A 236 -5.97 13.59 15.71
C ASP A 236 -5.57 14.27 14.39
N TRP A 237 -6.40 15.22 13.96
CA TRP A 237 -6.20 15.95 12.71
C TRP A 237 -4.89 16.74 12.67
N PRO A 238 -4.53 17.54 13.69
CA PRO A 238 -3.26 18.26 13.73
C PRO A 238 -2.05 17.33 13.56
N LEU A 239 -2.01 16.22 14.31
CA LEU A 239 -0.94 15.23 14.24
C LEU A 239 -0.90 14.55 12.87
N GLY A 240 -2.06 14.16 12.34
CA GLY A 240 -2.16 13.53 11.01
C GLY A 240 -1.69 14.45 9.88
N ILE A 241 -2.04 15.73 9.94
CA ILE A 241 -1.61 16.77 8.98
C ILE A 241 -0.09 16.97 9.08
N LEU A 242 0.45 17.12 10.29
CA LEU A 242 1.88 17.35 10.51
C LEU A 242 2.71 16.20 9.93
N PHE A 243 2.34 14.95 10.24
CA PHE A 243 2.96 13.78 9.62
C PHE A 243 2.73 13.73 8.11
N GLY A 244 1.55 14.14 7.65
CA GLY A 244 1.17 14.19 6.24
C GLY A 244 2.06 15.12 5.42
N ILE A 245 2.41 16.30 5.94
CA ILE A 245 3.33 17.25 5.31
C ILE A 245 4.73 16.60 5.14
N GLY A 246 5.25 15.99 6.21
CA GLY A 246 6.50 15.23 6.13
C GLY A 246 6.41 14.06 5.14
N GLY A 247 5.27 13.36 5.16
CA GLY A 247 4.95 12.28 4.23
C GLY A 247 4.90 12.74 2.77
N PHE A 248 4.31 13.90 2.49
CA PHE A 248 4.25 14.49 1.16
C PHE A 248 5.64 14.71 0.56
N ALA A 249 6.54 15.35 1.32
CA ALA A 249 7.92 15.53 0.92
C ALA A 249 8.63 14.19 0.74
N GLY A 250 8.48 13.27 1.70
CA GLY A 250 9.06 11.93 1.66
C GLY A 250 8.56 11.08 0.49
N MET A 251 7.28 11.16 0.14
CA MET A 251 6.69 10.46 -1.01
C MET A 251 7.24 10.99 -2.33
N TYR A 252 7.35 12.31 -2.47
CA TYR A 252 7.92 12.94 -3.66
C TYR A 252 9.40 12.56 -3.85
N ILE A 253 10.20 12.73 -2.81
CA ILE A 253 11.64 12.39 -2.82
C ILE A 253 11.81 10.89 -3.05
N GLY A 254 11.06 10.05 -2.35
CA GLY A 254 11.13 8.60 -2.50
C GLY A 254 10.79 8.14 -3.92
N ALA A 255 9.74 8.70 -4.53
CA ALA A 255 9.38 8.40 -5.91
C ALA A 255 10.49 8.82 -6.90
N ARG A 256 11.19 9.93 -6.61
CA ARG A 256 12.33 10.41 -7.42
C ARG A 256 13.57 9.53 -7.23
N LEU A 257 13.86 9.13 -6.01
CA LEU A 257 15.02 8.29 -5.68
C LEU A 257 14.85 6.83 -6.12
N GLN A 258 13.63 6.37 -6.38
CA GLN A 258 13.36 5.01 -6.87
C GLN A 258 14.23 4.60 -8.06
N LYS A 259 14.66 5.57 -8.87
CA LYS A 259 15.51 5.36 -10.06
C LYS A 259 16.94 4.92 -9.70
N PHE A 260 17.44 5.33 -8.52
CA PHE A 260 18.86 5.22 -8.15
C PHE A 260 19.13 4.15 -7.11
N VAL A 261 18.12 3.76 -6.34
CA VAL A 261 18.30 2.79 -5.24
C VAL A 261 17.86 1.40 -5.66
N PRO A 262 18.71 0.37 -5.51
CA PRO A 262 18.34 -1.01 -5.83
C PRO A 262 17.13 -1.43 -4.97
N GLN A 263 16.05 -1.84 -5.60
CA GLN A 263 14.82 -2.28 -4.91
C GLN A 263 15.09 -3.39 -3.89
N ARG A 264 16.12 -4.20 -4.14
CA ARG A 264 16.52 -5.29 -3.24
C ARG A 264 16.97 -4.79 -1.88
N LEU A 265 17.79 -3.72 -1.84
CA LEU A 265 18.29 -3.14 -0.60
C LEU A 265 17.16 -2.56 0.25
N ILE A 266 16.26 -1.82 -0.42
CA ILE A 266 15.09 -1.22 0.26
C ILE A 266 14.20 -2.31 0.86
N LYS A 267 13.91 -3.38 0.10
CA LYS A 267 13.08 -4.51 0.58
C LYS A 267 13.73 -5.25 1.75
N ILE A 268 15.06 -5.41 1.75
CA ILE A 268 15.78 -6.05 2.87
C ILE A 268 15.66 -5.21 4.13
N ILE A 269 16.02 -3.92 4.07
CA ILE A 269 15.99 -3.03 5.22
C ILE A 269 14.57 -2.94 5.79
N LEU A 270 13.57 -2.70 4.94
CA LEU A 270 12.18 -2.64 5.36
C LEU A 270 11.71 -3.98 5.95
N GLY A 271 12.00 -5.08 5.28
CA GLY A 271 11.59 -6.43 5.74
C GLY A 271 12.16 -6.76 7.12
N LEU A 272 13.42 -6.44 7.38
CA LEU A 272 14.07 -6.67 8.68
C LEU A 272 13.44 -5.82 9.78
N ILE A 273 13.24 -4.52 9.56
CA ILE A 273 12.62 -3.61 10.52
C ILE A 273 11.20 -4.08 10.86
N ILE A 274 10.44 -4.45 9.83
CA ILE A 274 9.05 -4.89 9.99
C ILE A 274 8.95 -6.20 10.77
N ILE A 275 9.81 -7.17 10.48
CA ILE A 275 9.82 -8.44 11.23
C ILE A 275 10.24 -8.22 12.67
N PHE A 276 11.25 -7.39 12.92
CA PHE A 276 11.65 -7.05 14.28
C PHE A 276 10.48 -6.44 15.08
N LEU A 277 9.79 -5.45 14.53
CA LEU A 277 8.63 -4.83 15.16
C LEU A 277 7.47 -5.82 15.37
N SER A 278 7.23 -6.68 14.38
CA SER A 278 6.20 -7.72 14.45
C SER A 278 6.44 -8.67 15.61
N ILE A 279 7.65 -9.22 15.72
CA ILE A 279 8.01 -10.15 16.80
C ILE A 279 7.84 -9.45 18.16
N ARG A 280 8.32 -8.21 18.29
CA ARG A 280 8.15 -7.43 19.51
C ARG A 280 6.67 -7.27 19.91
N TYR A 281 5.79 -6.94 18.95
CA TYR A 281 4.37 -6.74 19.25
C TYR A 281 3.63 -8.04 19.59
N ILE A 282 3.99 -9.14 18.92
CA ILE A 282 3.42 -10.44 19.23
C ILE A 282 3.85 -10.89 20.63
N LEU A 283 5.12 -10.75 20.97
CA LEU A 283 5.63 -11.13 22.31
C LEU A 283 5.00 -10.28 23.43
N GLN A 284 4.75 -8.98 23.20
CA GLN A 284 4.07 -8.12 24.19
C GLN A 284 2.62 -8.53 24.50
N PHE A 285 2.01 -9.39 23.71
CA PHE A 285 0.68 -9.91 23.99
C PHE A 285 0.71 -10.98 25.06
N PHE A 286 1.77 -11.77 25.12
CA PHE A 286 1.92 -12.89 26.03
C PHE A 286 2.62 -12.53 27.35
N VAL A 287 3.21 -11.35 27.41
CA VAL A 287 3.85 -10.77 28.62
C VAL A 287 2.98 -9.62 29.15
#